data_b328d7116222646e1c2abe4f8d36bfbe
#
_entry.id   b328d7116222646e1c2abe4f8d36bfbe
#
_cell.length_a   1.000
_cell.length_b   1.000
_cell.length_c   1.000
_cell.angle_alpha   90.00
_cell.angle_beta   90.00
_cell.angle_gamma   90.00
#
_symmetry.space_group_name_H-M   'P 1'
#
loop_
_entity.id
_entity.type
_entity.pdbx_description
1 polymer ?
#
loop_
_entity_poly.entity_id
_entity_poly.type
_entity_poly.pdbx_seq_one_letter_code
_entity_poly.pdbx_strand_id
1 'polypeptide(L)'
;MPEPKSTKKLHIVGEQVAAARGLLKMQQAELIEATGVSKATIIRFEAGGSVRPETMEAVRNVLEERGIVFTNGGEPGVKLRRKDADY
;
A
#
# COMPACT_ATOMS: atom_id res chain seq x y z
N MET A 1 1.44 -14.50 23.73
CA MET A 1 1.31 -14.08 23.23
C MET A 1 1.40 -13.74 22.31
N PRO A 2 1.48 -13.77 21.91
CA PRO A 2 1.68 -13.26 21.12
C PRO A 2 1.30 -12.71 20.37
N GLU A 3 1.13 -12.52 19.98
CA GLU A 3 0.90 -12.00 19.29
C GLU A 3 0.74 -11.24 18.74
N PRO A 4 0.69 -11.14 18.95
CA PRO A 4 0.22 -10.03 18.33
C PRO A 4 0.90 -9.51 17.20
N LYS A 5 1.93 -9.87 16.94
CA LYS A 5 2.47 -9.47 15.83
C LYS A 5 1.69 -9.76 14.73
N SER A 6 1.07 -10.74 14.75
CA SER A 6 0.25 -11.09 13.64
C SER A 6 -0.81 -10.05 13.46
N THR A 7 -1.21 -9.43 14.50
CA THR A 7 -2.21 -8.40 14.36
C THR A 7 -1.58 -7.08 14.12
N LYS A 8 -0.26 -7.05 14.20
CA LYS A 8 0.37 -5.82 13.98
C LYS A 8 0.34 -5.50 12.52
N LYS A 9 -0.29 -4.45 12.14
CA LYS A 9 -0.34 -4.07 10.76
C LYS A 9 1.00 -3.62 10.27
N LEU A 10 1.30 -3.93 9.05
CA LEU A 10 2.50 -3.40 8.44
C LEU A 10 2.38 -1.90 8.34
N HIS A 11 3.39 -1.23 8.78
CA HIS A 11 3.46 0.21 8.63
C HIS A 11 4.13 0.50 7.29
N ILE A 12 3.36 1.03 6.35
CA ILE A 12 3.91 1.35 5.05
C ILE A 12 4.08 2.86 4.93
N VAL A 13 4.95 3.25 4.04
CA VAL A 13 5.18 4.67 3.81
C VAL A 13 4.66 5.03 2.43
N GLY A 14 4.45 6.33 2.22
CA GLY A 14 3.83 6.78 1.00
C GLY A 14 4.60 6.43 -0.25
N GLU A 15 5.93 6.40 -0.14
CA GLU A 15 6.75 6.03 -1.29
C GLU A 15 6.46 4.61 -1.75
N GLN A 16 6.14 3.74 -0.80
CA GLN A 16 5.77 2.38 -1.18
C GLN A 16 4.45 2.37 -1.95
N VAL A 17 3.53 3.26 -1.60
CA VAL A 17 2.26 3.34 -2.29
C VAL A 17 2.47 3.78 -3.74
N ALA A 18 3.27 4.81 -3.94
CA ALA A 18 3.54 5.28 -5.29
C ALA A 18 4.23 4.19 -6.12
N ALA A 19 5.18 3.49 -5.51
CA ALA A 19 5.87 2.42 -6.21
C ALA A 19 4.92 1.27 -6.55
N ALA A 20 4.02 0.94 -5.64
CA ALA A 20 3.04 -0.11 -5.88
C ALA A 20 2.14 0.25 -7.05
N ARG A 21 1.69 1.51 -7.09
CA ARG A 21 0.87 1.94 -8.20
C ARG A 21 1.64 1.82 -9.51
N GLY A 22 2.94 2.16 -9.49
CA GLY A 22 3.75 2.02 -10.67
C GLY A 22 3.81 0.59 -11.17
N LEU A 23 3.99 -0.34 -10.24
CA LEU A 23 4.04 -1.75 -10.61
C LEU A 23 2.72 -2.21 -11.20
N LEU A 24 1.62 -1.70 -10.69
CA LEU A 24 0.29 -2.09 -11.15
C LEU A 24 -0.19 -1.26 -12.34
N LYS A 25 0.56 -0.23 -12.71
CA LYS A 25 0.15 0.71 -13.75
C LYS A 25 -1.19 1.32 -13.38
N MET A 26 -1.32 1.66 -12.12
CA MET A 26 -2.57 2.16 -11.57
C MET A 26 -2.48 3.66 -11.41
N GLN A 27 -3.52 4.36 -11.85
CA GLN A 27 -3.58 5.80 -11.67
C GLN A 27 -4.02 6.13 -10.26
N GLN A 28 -3.63 7.32 -9.79
CA GLN A 28 -4.10 7.76 -8.48
C GLN A 28 -5.61 7.76 -8.39
N ALA A 29 -6.28 8.17 -9.45
CA ALA A 29 -7.75 8.21 -9.44
C ALA A 29 -8.32 6.83 -9.16
N GLU A 30 -7.69 5.81 -9.69
CA GLU A 30 -8.15 4.45 -9.49
C GLU A 30 -7.99 4.03 -8.02
N LEU A 31 -6.89 4.42 -7.42
CA LEU A 31 -6.66 4.10 -6.02
C LEU A 31 -7.64 4.86 -5.13
N ILE A 32 -7.90 6.12 -5.46
CA ILE A 32 -8.87 6.92 -4.73
C ILE A 32 -10.23 6.23 -4.75
N GLU A 33 -10.65 5.80 -5.92
CA GLU A 33 -11.95 5.18 -6.05
C GLU A 33 -12.01 3.85 -5.29
N ALA A 34 -10.95 3.07 -5.38
CA ALA A 34 -10.95 1.75 -4.74
C ALA A 34 -10.91 1.85 -3.22
N THR A 35 -10.26 2.87 -2.69
CA THR A 35 -10.10 3.00 -1.24
C THR A 35 -11.15 3.87 -0.60
N GLY A 36 -11.76 4.77 -1.36
CA GLY A 36 -12.65 5.75 -0.78
C GLY A 36 -11.92 6.88 -0.07
N VAL A 37 -10.62 6.93 -0.19
CA VAL A 37 -9.80 7.95 0.45
C VAL A 37 -9.74 9.15 -0.48
N SER A 38 -9.77 10.36 0.08
CA SER A 38 -9.81 11.56 -0.75
C SER A 38 -8.51 11.74 -1.52
N LYS A 39 -8.63 12.46 -2.63
CA LYS A 39 -7.49 12.74 -3.48
C LYS A 39 -6.39 13.46 -2.71
N ALA A 40 -6.77 14.47 -1.92
CA ALA A 40 -5.79 15.23 -1.16
C ALA A 40 -5.02 14.34 -0.20
N THR A 41 -5.70 13.40 0.42
CA THR A 41 -5.06 12.50 1.36
C THR A 41 -4.09 11.55 0.64
N ILE A 42 -4.50 11.01 -0.49
CA ILE A 42 -3.63 10.13 -1.24
C ILE A 42 -2.38 10.88 -1.71
N ILE A 43 -2.57 12.09 -2.24
CA ILE A 43 -1.43 12.87 -2.70
C ILE A 43 -0.48 13.16 -1.55
N ARG A 44 -1.04 13.56 -0.40
CA ARG A 44 -0.20 13.88 0.75
C ARG A 44 0.54 12.64 1.24
N PHE A 45 -0.14 11.51 1.28
CA PHE A 45 0.49 10.27 1.75
C PHE A 45 1.65 9.89 0.84
N GLU A 46 1.43 9.92 -0.46
CA GLU A 46 2.47 9.54 -1.40
C GLU A 46 3.65 10.50 -1.38
N ALA A 47 3.42 11.71 -0.96
CA ALA A 47 4.48 12.70 -0.84
C ALA A 47 5.24 12.59 0.47
N GLY A 48 4.89 11.62 1.31
CA GLY A 48 5.61 11.43 2.55
C GLY A 48 4.89 11.92 3.78
N GLY A 49 3.67 12.45 3.62
CA GLY A 49 2.92 12.93 4.76
C GLY A 49 2.30 11.79 5.54
N SER A 50 1.94 12.04 6.79
CA SER A 50 1.33 11.00 7.58
C SER A 50 -0.17 10.98 7.38
N VAL A 51 -0.74 9.82 7.59
CA VAL A 51 -2.18 9.62 7.49
C VAL A 51 -2.62 8.82 8.68
N ARG A 52 -3.92 8.77 8.89
CA ARG A 52 -4.47 7.98 9.97
C ARG A 52 -4.23 6.51 9.71
N PRO A 53 -4.15 5.72 10.80
CA PRO A 53 -3.93 4.27 10.62
C PRO A 53 -4.99 3.61 9.74
N GLU A 54 -6.26 4.01 9.88
CA GLU A 54 -7.29 3.38 9.07
C GLU A 54 -7.16 3.76 7.59
N THR A 55 -6.64 4.95 7.31
CA THR A 55 -6.39 5.33 5.92
C THR A 55 -5.26 4.49 5.36
N MET A 56 -4.18 4.34 6.14
CA MET A 56 -3.06 3.52 5.71
C MET A 56 -3.50 2.09 5.46
N GLU A 57 -4.34 1.57 6.34
CA GLU A 57 -4.80 0.20 6.20
C GLU A 57 -5.67 0.03 4.97
N ALA A 58 -6.55 1.00 4.69
CA ALA A 58 -7.39 0.91 3.50
C ALA A 58 -6.55 0.89 2.24
N VAL A 59 -5.55 1.73 2.17
CA VAL A 59 -4.67 1.79 1.01
C VAL A 59 -3.89 0.49 0.88
N ARG A 60 -3.32 0.02 1.99
CA ARG A 60 -2.55 -1.20 1.97
C ARG A 60 -3.39 -2.39 1.52
N ASN A 61 -4.61 -2.48 2.04
CA ASN A 61 -5.46 -3.62 1.72
C ASN A 61 -5.80 -3.67 0.24
N VAL A 62 -6.12 -2.53 -0.36
CA VAL A 62 -6.46 -2.50 -1.78
C VAL A 62 -5.26 -2.96 -2.60
N LEU A 63 -4.08 -2.46 -2.27
CA LEU A 63 -2.90 -2.81 -3.05
C LEU A 63 -2.53 -4.27 -2.86
N GLU A 64 -2.67 -4.78 -1.65
CA GLU A 64 -2.39 -6.18 -1.41
C GLU A 64 -3.35 -7.08 -2.16
N GLU A 65 -4.61 -6.68 -2.25
CA GLU A 65 -5.57 -7.45 -3.02
C GLU A 65 -5.20 -7.50 -4.49
N ARG A 66 -4.48 -6.52 -4.95
CA ARG A 66 -4.05 -6.45 -6.34
C ARG A 66 -2.70 -7.11 -6.56
N GLY A 67 -2.16 -7.78 -5.56
CA GLY A 67 -0.94 -8.54 -5.72
C GLY A 67 0.32 -7.91 -5.18
N ILE A 68 0.21 -6.75 -4.54
CA ILE A 68 1.38 -6.10 -4.00
C ILE A 68 1.79 -6.75 -2.69
N VAL A 69 3.07 -6.98 -2.54
CA VAL A 69 3.66 -7.45 -1.30
C VAL A 69 4.55 -6.33 -0.80
N PHE A 70 4.25 -5.83 0.39
CA PHE A 70 5.05 -4.77 0.99
C PHE A 70 6.16 -5.37 1.83
N THR A 71 7.33 -4.81 1.72
CA THR A 71 8.45 -5.24 2.54
C THR A 71 8.82 -4.12 3.50
N ASN A 72 9.26 -4.51 4.68
CA ASN A 72 9.65 -3.54 5.71
C ASN A 72 10.98 -3.97 6.30
N GLY A 73 11.16 -3.73 7.58
CA GLY A 73 12.37 -4.17 8.23
C GLY A 73 13.55 -3.28 7.93
N GLY A 74 13.30 -2.00 7.75
CA GLY A 74 14.37 -1.05 7.51
C GLY A 74 14.61 -0.75 6.06
N GLU A 75 14.03 -1.54 5.18
CA GLU A 75 14.21 -1.33 3.75
C GLU A 75 12.86 -1.41 3.07
N PRO A 76 12.06 -0.36 3.17
CA PRO A 76 10.71 -0.38 2.60
C PRO A 76 10.76 -0.59 1.10
N GLY A 77 9.94 -1.49 0.62
CA GLY A 77 9.86 -1.75 -0.80
C GLY A 77 8.58 -2.44 -1.14
N VAL A 78 8.43 -2.79 -2.39
CA VAL A 78 7.23 -3.47 -2.86
C VAL A 78 7.61 -4.48 -3.92
N LYS A 79 6.82 -5.52 -4.02
CA LYS A 79 6.92 -6.53 -5.06
C LYS A 79 5.54 -6.78 -5.60
N LEU A 80 5.46 -7.17 -6.85
CA LEU A 80 4.18 -7.53 -7.44
C LEU A 80 4.16 -9.03 -7.63
N ARG A 81 3.20 -9.67 -6.98
CA ARG A 81 3.00 -11.09 -7.12
C ARG A 81 1.95 -11.33 -8.18
N ARG A 82 2.31 -12.00 -9.25
CA ARG A 82 1.38 -12.28 -10.32
C ARG A 82 0.89 -13.70 -10.18
N LYS A 83 -0.42 -13.85 -10.20
CA LYS A 83 -0.98 -15.14 -9.98
C LYS A 83 -0.62 -16.11 -11.07
N ASP A 84 -0.57 -15.63 -12.29
CA ASP A 84 -0.31 -16.50 -13.41
C ASP A 84 1.07 -16.30 -13.97
N ALA A 85 1.97 -15.82 -13.16
CA ALA A 85 3.34 -15.66 -13.60
C ALA A 85 3.97 -17.02 -13.76
N ASP A 86 4.44 -17.29 -14.92
CA ASP A 86 5.13 -18.52 -15.11
C ASP A 86 6.25 -18.30 -16.09
N TYR A 87 7.07 -17.38 -15.76
CA TYR A 87 8.26 -17.15 -16.53
C TYR A 87 9.48 -17.60 -15.79
#